data_cdca42a32357e3b3e7154241ef959f76
#
_entry.id   cdca42a32357e3b3e7154241ef959f76
#
_cell.length_a   1.000
_cell.length_b   1.000
_cell.length_c   1.000
_cell.angle_alpha   90.00
_cell.angle_beta   90.00
_cell.angle_gamma   90.00
#
_symmetry.space_group_name_H-M   'P 1'
#
loop_
_entity.id
_entity.type
_entity.pdbx_description
1 polymer ?
#
loop_
_entity_poly.entity_id
_entity_poly.type
_entity_poly.pdbx_seq_one_letter_code
_entity_poly.pdbx_strand_id
1 'polypeptide(L)'
;MHYEIIDGEVHPLPTPTFKHQLVQGELFERLRSYLRTHRLGVLLAAPFDFVVRREPLRTRQPDLFFLSSTREAEWRDRLNEPRFEIAPDLVIELLSPSDTYQRWKEKLQDYHHLGVREVWAVDVEAGEIEVLVREEGGYRSLGWFSGEQPVPTQVLTGLTLTPAEVFENL
;
A
#
# COMPACT_ATOMS: atom_id res chain seq x y z
N MET A 1 -3.23 -19.52 -3.48
CA MET A 1 -4.24 -18.64 -4.13
C MET A 1 -4.38 -17.41 -3.26
N HIS A 2 -4.21 -16.22 -3.84
CA HIS A 2 -4.44 -14.95 -3.14
C HIS A 2 -5.89 -14.54 -3.33
N TYR A 3 -6.53 -14.07 -2.28
CA TYR A 3 -7.92 -13.63 -2.32
C TYR A 3 -8.20 -12.58 -1.25
N GLU A 4 -9.19 -11.76 -1.49
CA GLU A 4 -9.82 -10.88 -0.51
C GLU A 4 -11.20 -11.40 -0.17
N ILE A 5 -11.71 -11.03 0.99
CA ILE A 5 -13.11 -11.30 1.36
C ILE A 5 -13.86 -9.98 1.29
N ILE A 6 -14.89 -9.94 0.46
CA ILE A 6 -15.73 -8.77 0.26
C ILE A 6 -17.17 -9.15 0.63
N ASP A 7 -17.65 -8.57 1.73
CA ASP A 7 -19.00 -8.79 2.25
C ASP A 7 -19.33 -10.29 2.49
N GLY A 8 -18.32 -11.04 2.98
CA GLY A 8 -18.43 -12.45 3.26
C GLY A 8 -18.13 -13.38 2.08
N GLU A 9 -17.94 -12.84 0.87
CA GLU A 9 -17.65 -13.61 -0.33
C GLU A 9 -16.14 -13.59 -0.65
N VAL A 10 -15.63 -14.73 -1.11
CA VAL A 10 -14.21 -14.88 -1.53
C VAL A 10 -14.03 -14.34 -2.94
N HIS A 11 -13.16 -13.33 -3.07
CA HIS A 11 -12.79 -12.73 -4.35
C HIS A 11 -11.33 -13.06 -4.67
N PRO A 12 -11.07 -13.97 -5.63
CA PRO A 12 -9.71 -14.25 -6.04
C PRO A 12 -9.01 -13.01 -6.59
N LEU A 13 -7.77 -12.82 -6.20
CA LEU A 13 -6.93 -11.76 -6.76
C LEU A 13 -6.25 -12.27 -8.05
N PRO A 14 -6.11 -11.42 -9.08
CA PRO A 14 -5.42 -11.79 -10.31
C PRO A 14 -3.96 -12.14 -10.03
N THR A 15 -3.40 -13.04 -10.81
CA THR A 15 -1.96 -13.30 -10.77
C THR A 15 -1.22 -12.08 -11.30
N PRO A 16 -0.24 -11.55 -10.55
CA PRO A 16 0.51 -10.38 -10.98
C PRO A 16 1.35 -10.70 -12.23
N THR A 17 1.54 -9.71 -13.09
CA THR A 17 2.46 -9.82 -14.23
C THR A 17 3.91 -9.79 -13.76
N PHE A 18 4.83 -10.22 -14.64
CA PHE A 18 6.26 -10.13 -14.36
C PHE A 18 6.70 -8.68 -14.11
N LYS A 19 6.20 -7.73 -14.92
CA LYS A 19 6.48 -6.30 -14.75
C LYS A 19 5.99 -5.79 -13.38
N HIS A 20 4.78 -6.17 -12.97
CA HIS A 20 4.25 -5.86 -11.64
C HIS A 20 5.20 -6.34 -10.52
N GLN A 21 5.71 -7.58 -10.63
CA GLN A 21 6.64 -8.14 -9.66
C GLN A 21 7.98 -7.39 -9.62
N LEU A 22 8.50 -6.97 -10.78
CA LEU A 22 9.73 -6.17 -10.84
C LEU A 22 9.56 -4.81 -10.14
N VAL A 23 8.47 -4.09 -10.45
CA VAL A 23 8.17 -2.79 -9.81
C VAL A 23 7.99 -2.94 -8.31
N GLN A 24 7.22 -3.95 -7.89
CA GLN A 24 7.02 -4.25 -6.46
C GLN A 24 8.33 -4.55 -5.75
N GLY A 25 9.19 -5.35 -6.36
CA GLY A 25 10.50 -5.71 -5.82
C GLY A 25 11.41 -4.49 -5.66
N GLU A 26 11.47 -3.62 -6.67
CA GLU A 26 12.27 -2.40 -6.63
C GLU A 26 11.79 -1.42 -5.56
N LEU A 27 10.48 -1.17 -5.48
CA LEU A 27 9.88 -0.37 -4.42
C LEU A 27 10.19 -0.95 -3.04
N PHE A 28 9.99 -2.25 -2.88
CA PHE A 28 10.23 -2.93 -1.60
C PHE A 28 11.69 -2.78 -1.14
N GLU A 29 12.65 -3.02 -2.03
CA GLU A 29 14.07 -2.93 -1.70
C GLU A 29 14.47 -1.50 -1.29
N ARG A 30 14.10 -0.50 -2.09
CA ARG A 30 14.44 0.90 -1.84
C ARG A 30 13.82 1.42 -0.55
N LEU A 31 12.54 1.21 -0.38
CA LEU A 31 11.82 1.67 0.80
C LEU A 31 12.30 0.93 2.06
N ARG A 32 12.48 -0.38 1.97
CA ARG A 32 12.96 -1.17 3.12
C ARG A 32 14.37 -0.78 3.55
N SER A 33 15.27 -0.52 2.60
CA SER A 33 16.62 -0.03 2.87
C SER A 33 16.58 1.31 3.60
N TYR A 34 15.78 2.25 3.10
CA TYR A 34 15.57 3.56 3.74
C TYR A 34 15.04 3.43 5.16
N LEU A 35 13.99 2.64 5.34
CA LEU A 35 13.34 2.46 6.64
C LEU A 35 14.26 1.83 7.69
N ARG A 36 15.10 0.88 7.30
CA ARG A 36 16.08 0.24 8.19
C ARG A 36 17.15 1.23 8.63
N THR A 37 17.68 2.03 7.71
CA THR A 37 18.70 3.04 8.01
C THR A 37 18.17 4.11 8.97
N HIS A 38 16.92 4.53 8.79
CA HIS A 38 16.30 5.60 9.59
C HIS A 38 15.47 5.09 10.77
N ARG A 39 15.35 3.76 10.93
CA ARG A 39 14.59 3.10 12.00
C ARG A 39 13.14 3.58 12.12
N LEU A 40 12.49 3.82 10.98
CA LEU A 40 11.14 4.38 10.94
C LEU A 40 10.03 3.35 11.17
N GLY A 41 10.32 2.07 10.98
CA GLY A 41 9.34 0.99 11.11
C GLY A 41 9.62 -0.18 10.19
N VAL A 42 8.58 -0.93 9.86
CA VAL A 42 8.67 -2.13 9.03
C VAL A 42 7.81 -2.00 7.77
N LEU A 43 8.38 -2.39 6.62
CA LEU A 43 7.68 -2.55 5.35
C LEU A 43 7.56 -4.02 5.04
N LEU A 44 6.35 -4.46 4.72
CA LEU A 44 6.03 -5.83 4.35
C LEU A 44 5.24 -5.87 3.04
N ALA A 45 5.21 -7.04 2.42
CA ALA A 45 4.51 -7.29 1.17
C ALA A 45 3.39 -8.31 1.36
N ALA A 46 2.41 -8.31 0.46
CA ALA A 46 1.39 -9.35 0.36
C ALA A 46 2.04 -10.77 0.32
N PRO A 47 1.33 -11.80 0.82
CA PRO A 47 -0.04 -11.78 1.31
C PRO A 47 -0.13 -11.48 2.81
N PHE A 48 -0.94 -10.52 3.20
CA PHE A 48 -1.32 -10.31 4.59
C PHE A 48 -2.66 -9.58 4.66
N ASP A 49 -3.59 -10.09 5.47
CA ASP A 49 -4.94 -9.57 5.56
C ASP A 49 -5.07 -8.44 6.59
N PHE A 50 -5.70 -7.35 6.16
CA PHE A 50 -6.24 -6.32 7.03
C PHE A 50 -7.76 -6.45 7.07
N VAL A 51 -8.31 -6.64 8.26
CA VAL A 51 -9.76 -6.76 8.47
C VAL A 51 -10.36 -5.37 8.52
N VAL A 52 -11.12 -5.02 7.49
CA VAL A 52 -11.84 -3.74 7.39
C VAL A 52 -13.10 -3.78 8.24
N ARG A 53 -13.80 -4.91 8.22
CA ARG A 53 -15.07 -5.13 8.93
C ARG A 53 -15.25 -6.61 9.21
N ARG A 54 -15.84 -6.95 10.36
CA ARG A 54 -16.08 -8.35 10.75
C ARG A 54 -17.40 -8.91 10.22
N GLU A 55 -18.46 -8.09 10.18
CA GLU A 55 -19.81 -8.53 9.82
C GLU A 55 -20.49 -7.58 8.83
N PRO A 56 -20.76 -7.98 7.60
CA PRO A 56 -20.17 -9.16 6.95
C PRO A 56 -18.66 -8.98 6.79
N LEU A 57 -17.90 -10.09 6.83
CA LEU A 57 -16.44 -10.04 6.79
C LEU A 57 -15.94 -9.36 5.53
N ARG A 58 -15.01 -8.41 5.73
CA ARG A 58 -14.36 -7.68 4.65
C ARG A 58 -12.88 -7.52 4.95
N THR A 59 -12.02 -7.96 4.03
CA THR A 59 -10.56 -7.90 4.16
C THR A 59 -9.94 -7.25 2.94
N ARG A 60 -8.73 -6.68 3.13
CA ARG A 60 -7.88 -6.19 2.03
C ARG A 60 -6.47 -6.74 2.18
N GLN A 61 -5.83 -7.04 1.05
CA GLN A 61 -4.42 -7.46 0.94
C GLN A 61 -3.65 -6.45 0.09
N PRO A 62 -3.11 -5.38 0.68
CA PRO A 62 -2.28 -4.44 -0.09
C PRO A 62 -1.00 -5.07 -0.61
N ASP A 63 -0.52 -4.64 -1.77
CA ASP A 63 0.73 -5.12 -2.36
C ASP A 63 1.92 -4.87 -1.43
N LEU A 64 2.03 -3.66 -0.88
CA LEU A 64 2.99 -3.29 0.16
C LEU A 64 2.29 -2.49 1.27
N PHE A 65 2.78 -2.64 2.50
CA PHE A 65 2.29 -1.84 3.63
C PHE A 65 3.37 -1.54 4.65
N PHE A 66 3.24 -0.40 5.31
CA PHE A 66 4.19 0.08 6.30
C PHE A 66 3.53 0.29 7.66
N LEU A 67 4.20 -0.18 8.70
CA LEU A 67 3.85 0.02 10.10
C LEU A 67 4.95 0.83 10.78
N SER A 68 4.59 2.01 11.29
CA SER A 68 5.53 2.93 11.94
C SER A 68 6.04 2.37 13.28
N SER A 69 7.33 2.61 13.55
CA SER A 69 7.93 2.31 14.85
C SER A 69 7.32 3.11 16.01
N THR A 70 6.74 4.27 15.72
CA THR A 70 6.04 5.07 16.74
C THR A 70 4.76 4.39 17.25
N ARG A 71 4.26 3.39 16.51
CA ARG A 71 3.08 2.60 16.86
C ARG A 71 3.44 1.14 17.17
N GLU A 72 4.71 0.87 17.45
CA GLU A 72 5.21 -0.49 17.68
C GLU A 72 4.43 -1.24 18.78
N ALA A 73 3.99 -0.55 19.82
CA ALA A 73 3.20 -1.13 20.90
C ALA A 73 1.85 -1.74 20.43
N GLU A 74 1.31 -1.28 19.29
CA GLU A 74 0.06 -1.79 18.75
C GLU A 74 0.21 -3.15 18.05
N TRP A 75 1.40 -3.46 17.52
CA TRP A 75 1.61 -4.64 16.68
C TRP A 75 2.72 -5.58 17.16
N ARG A 76 3.62 -5.14 18.06
CA ARG A 76 4.76 -5.95 18.52
C ARG A 76 4.35 -7.27 19.15
N ASP A 77 3.28 -7.29 19.93
CA ASP A 77 2.81 -8.50 20.62
C ASP A 77 1.91 -9.38 19.75
N ARG A 78 1.70 -8.99 18.47
CA ARG A 78 0.81 -9.65 17.51
C ARG A 78 1.54 -10.36 16.37
N LEU A 79 2.83 -10.65 16.52
CA LEU A 79 3.68 -11.21 15.44
C LEU A 79 3.20 -12.57 14.91
N ASN A 80 2.40 -13.30 15.66
CA ASN A 80 1.85 -14.60 15.25
C ASN A 80 0.41 -14.51 14.74
N GLU A 81 -0.17 -13.32 14.67
CA GLU A 81 -1.52 -13.16 14.12
C GLU A 81 -1.47 -13.22 12.58
N PRO A 82 -2.37 -13.97 11.93
CA PRO A 82 -2.39 -14.09 10.47
C PRO A 82 -3.04 -12.89 9.77
N ARG A 83 -3.62 -11.97 10.52
CA ARG A 83 -4.32 -10.78 10.04
C ARG A 83 -4.37 -9.69 11.10
N PHE A 84 -4.50 -8.44 10.68
CA PHE A 84 -4.64 -7.31 11.59
C PHE A 84 -5.96 -6.56 11.38
N GLU A 85 -6.47 -5.96 12.47
CA GLU A 85 -7.53 -4.94 12.47
C GLU A 85 -6.97 -3.53 12.67
N ILE A 86 -5.67 -3.43 13.01
CA ILE A 86 -4.97 -2.14 13.09
C ILE A 86 -4.59 -1.69 11.69
N ALA A 87 -4.79 -0.38 11.40
CA ALA A 87 -4.41 0.17 10.12
C ALA A 87 -2.89 0.22 9.94
N PRO A 88 -2.34 -0.10 8.77
CA PRO A 88 -1.00 0.32 8.41
C PRO A 88 -0.96 1.86 8.27
N ASP A 89 0.23 2.45 8.42
CA ASP A 89 0.41 3.89 8.25
C ASP A 89 0.44 4.28 6.77
N LEU A 90 0.98 3.41 5.92
CA LEU A 90 1.03 3.55 4.47
C LEU A 90 0.63 2.24 3.80
N VAL A 91 -0.17 2.34 2.77
CA VAL A 91 -0.46 1.28 1.81
C VAL A 91 0.04 1.69 0.44
N ILE A 92 0.65 0.76 -0.29
CA ILE A 92 1.04 0.94 -1.70
C ILE A 92 0.34 -0.15 -2.53
N GLU A 93 -0.44 0.28 -3.51
CA GLU A 93 -1.11 -0.58 -4.48
C GLU A 93 -0.52 -0.36 -5.87
N LEU A 94 -0.12 -1.45 -6.50
CA LEU A 94 0.33 -1.43 -7.88
C LEU A 94 -0.89 -1.69 -8.78
N LEU A 95 -1.31 -0.66 -9.48
CA LEU A 95 -2.49 -0.72 -10.36
C LEU A 95 -2.18 -1.56 -11.61
N SER A 96 -3.14 -2.38 -11.99
CA SER A 96 -3.10 -3.19 -13.21
C SER A 96 -4.20 -2.75 -14.18
N PRO A 97 -4.09 -3.07 -15.50
CA PRO A 97 -5.13 -2.77 -16.46
C PRO A 97 -6.50 -3.39 -16.14
N SER A 98 -6.53 -4.43 -15.28
CA SER A 98 -7.77 -5.05 -14.82
C SER A 98 -8.45 -4.31 -13.66
N ASP A 99 -7.78 -3.31 -13.07
CA ASP A 99 -8.34 -2.52 -11.98
C ASP A 99 -9.30 -1.48 -12.56
N THR A 100 -10.58 -1.64 -12.25
CA THR A 100 -11.60 -0.67 -12.63
C THR A 100 -11.61 0.50 -11.66
N TYR A 101 -12.05 1.67 -12.13
CA TYR A 101 -12.26 2.84 -11.29
C TYR A 101 -13.14 2.53 -10.06
N GLN A 102 -14.21 1.74 -10.26
CA GLN A 102 -15.12 1.39 -9.16
C GLN A 102 -14.43 0.55 -8.08
N ARG A 103 -13.64 -0.48 -8.48
CA ARG A 103 -12.88 -1.31 -7.53
C ARG A 103 -11.84 -0.50 -6.78
N TRP A 104 -11.15 0.40 -7.46
CA TRP A 104 -10.18 1.30 -6.84
C TRP A 104 -10.83 2.21 -5.81
N LYS A 105 -11.96 2.81 -6.16
CA LYS A 105 -12.74 3.65 -5.25
C LYS A 105 -13.18 2.88 -3.99
N GLU A 106 -13.63 1.63 -4.15
CA GLU A 106 -14.00 0.76 -3.02
C GLU A 106 -12.79 0.44 -2.12
N LYS A 107 -11.63 0.15 -2.69
CA LYS A 107 -10.40 -0.05 -1.93
C LYS A 107 -10.05 1.20 -1.11
N LEU A 108 -10.10 2.37 -1.71
CA LEU A 108 -9.85 3.62 -0.99
C LEU A 108 -10.82 3.87 0.16
N GLN A 109 -12.10 3.56 -0.03
CA GLN A 109 -13.09 3.64 1.04
C GLN A 109 -12.76 2.68 2.19
N ASP A 110 -12.34 1.46 1.89
CA ASP A 110 -11.94 0.48 2.88
C ASP A 110 -10.69 0.91 3.65
N TYR A 111 -9.66 1.41 2.97
CA TYR A 111 -8.47 1.92 3.62
C TYR A 111 -8.76 3.16 4.46
N HIS A 112 -9.65 4.02 4.00
CA HIS A 112 -10.09 5.19 4.78
C HIS A 112 -10.83 4.76 6.07
N HIS A 113 -11.75 3.80 5.94
CA HIS A 113 -12.48 3.24 7.08
C HIS A 113 -11.53 2.57 8.10
N LEU A 114 -10.55 1.82 7.62
CA LEU A 114 -9.53 1.17 8.45
C LEU A 114 -8.65 2.20 9.18
N GLY A 115 -8.43 3.37 8.60
CA GLY A 115 -7.62 4.46 9.18
C GLY A 115 -6.23 4.60 8.57
N VAL A 116 -5.99 4.08 7.36
CA VAL A 116 -4.72 4.23 6.65
C VAL A 116 -4.46 5.71 6.34
N ARG A 117 -3.31 6.23 6.79
CA ARG A 117 -2.98 7.65 6.71
C ARG A 117 -2.59 8.12 5.31
N GLU A 118 -1.88 7.27 4.58
CA GLU A 118 -1.37 7.57 3.25
C GLU A 118 -1.50 6.34 2.35
N VAL A 119 -1.92 6.56 1.10
CA VAL A 119 -2.02 5.52 0.09
C VAL A 119 -1.25 5.97 -1.15
N TRP A 120 -0.40 5.10 -1.69
CA TRP A 120 0.23 5.29 -2.99
C TRP A 120 -0.45 4.38 -4.01
N ALA A 121 -0.85 4.97 -5.13
CA ALA A 121 -1.28 4.24 -6.32
C ALA A 121 -0.14 4.29 -7.34
N VAL A 122 0.40 3.12 -7.67
CA VAL A 122 1.51 3.00 -8.61
C VAL A 122 0.97 2.50 -9.96
N ASP A 123 0.92 3.37 -10.95
CA ASP A 123 0.57 2.98 -12.32
C ASP A 123 1.81 2.34 -12.98
N VAL A 124 1.80 1.01 -13.05
CA VAL A 124 2.93 0.22 -13.57
C VAL A 124 3.14 0.45 -15.08
N GLU A 125 2.08 0.76 -15.83
CA GLU A 125 2.18 1.01 -17.27
C GLU A 125 2.66 2.42 -17.58
N ALA A 126 2.12 3.41 -16.89
CA ALA A 126 2.50 4.81 -17.08
C ALA A 126 3.85 5.17 -16.41
N GLY A 127 4.29 4.39 -15.44
CA GLY A 127 5.50 4.70 -14.66
C GLY A 127 5.31 5.91 -13.73
N GLU A 128 4.12 6.02 -13.15
CA GLU A 128 3.71 7.15 -12.31
C GLU A 128 3.24 6.69 -10.93
N ILE A 129 3.37 7.57 -9.96
CA ILE A 129 2.94 7.32 -8.57
C ILE A 129 2.03 8.46 -8.13
N GLU A 130 0.80 8.11 -7.73
CA GLU A 130 -0.11 9.04 -7.05
C GLU A 130 0.04 8.89 -5.54
N VAL A 131 0.07 10.02 -4.84
CA VAL A 131 0.06 10.06 -3.38
C VAL A 131 -1.27 10.60 -2.89
N LEU A 132 -1.93 9.83 -2.05
CA LEU A 132 -3.23 10.12 -1.46
C LEU A 132 -3.08 10.23 0.05
N VAL A 133 -3.49 11.35 0.63
CA VAL A 133 -3.44 11.58 2.08
C VAL A 133 -4.84 11.59 2.67
N ARG A 134 -4.96 10.97 3.84
CA ARG A 134 -6.25 10.84 4.53
C ARG A 134 -6.74 12.18 5.08
N GLU A 135 -7.99 12.48 4.78
CA GLU A 135 -8.77 13.59 5.34
C GLU A 135 -10.06 13.06 5.98
N GLU A 136 -10.85 13.91 6.60
CA GLU A 136 -12.08 13.52 7.32
C GLU A 136 -13.07 12.75 6.42
N GLY A 137 -13.29 13.22 5.19
CA GLY A 137 -14.28 12.66 4.26
C GLY A 137 -13.72 11.67 3.21
N GLY A 138 -12.43 11.36 3.21
CA GLY A 138 -11.81 10.51 2.21
C GLY A 138 -10.33 10.77 2.04
N TYR A 139 -9.82 10.56 0.83
CA TYR A 139 -8.44 10.86 0.47
C TYR A 139 -8.35 12.08 -0.43
N ARG A 140 -7.35 12.94 -0.17
CA ARG A 140 -6.96 14.03 -1.05
C ARG A 140 -5.71 13.63 -1.82
N SER A 141 -5.76 13.74 -3.14
CA SER A 141 -4.59 13.52 -3.98
C SER A 141 -3.62 14.69 -3.87
N LEU A 142 -2.34 14.39 -3.68
CA LEU A 142 -1.26 15.35 -3.82
C LEU A 142 -0.80 15.48 -5.28
N GLY A 143 -1.26 14.61 -6.17
CA GLY A 143 -0.96 14.56 -7.58
C GLY A 143 -0.32 13.24 -8.01
N TRP A 144 -0.09 13.14 -9.31
CA TRP A 144 0.67 12.07 -9.96
C TRP A 144 2.10 12.56 -10.21
N PHE A 145 3.07 11.75 -9.87
CA PHE A 145 4.50 12.07 -9.98
C PHE A 145 5.16 11.11 -10.96
N SER A 146 6.01 11.65 -11.82
CA SER A 146 6.73 10.89 -12.87
C SER A 146 8.18 11.36 -13.01
N GLY A 147 9.00 10.54 -13.65
CA GLY A 147 10.41 10.86 -13.90
C GLY A 147 11.16 11.20 -12.61
N GLU A 148 11.90 12.30 -12.62
CA GLU A 148 12.73 12.78 -11.51
C GLU A 148 11.98 13.60 -10.45
N GLN A 149 10.66 13.69 -10.53
CA GLN A 149 9.86 14.38 -9.51
C GLN A 149 9.88 13.58 -8.20
N PRO A 150 10.33 14.17 -7.07
CA PRO A 150 10.29 13.47 -5.80
C PRO A 150 8.85 13.13 -5.38
N VAL A 151 8.62 11.89 -4.97
CA VAL A 151 7.33 11.46 -4.43
C VAL A 151 7.15 12.04 -3.04
N PRO A 152 6.17 12.95 -2.82
CA PRO A 152 5.94 13.52 -1.50
C PRO A 152 5.36 12.46 -0.56
N THR A 153 5.76 12.50 0.71
CA THR A 153 5.21 11.62 1.73
C THR A 153 5.18 12.31 3.09
N GLN A 154 4.09 12.11 3.80
CA GLN A 154 3.94 12.58 5.18
C GLN A 154 4.31 11.49 6.20
N VAL A 155 4.36 10.23 5.75
CA VAL A 155 4.58 9.05 6.59
C VAL A 155 6.04 8.64 6.61
N LEU A 156 6.74 8.69 5.45
CA LEU A 156 8.14 8.30 5.32
C LEU A 156 9.05 9.54 5.35
N THR A 157 9.14 10.15 6.52
CA THR A 157 9.86 11.42 6.72
C THR A 157 11.28 11.40 6.16
N GLY A 158 11.59 12.37 5.28
CA GLY A 158 12.92 12.54 4.67
C GLY A 158 13.20 11.67 3.45
N LEU A 159 12.26 10.84 3.02
CA LEU A 159 12.39 10.06 1.78
C LEU A 159 12.47 11.00 0.56
N THR A 160 13.39 10.69 -0.35
CA THR A 160 13.61 11.45 -1.61
C THR A 160 13.41 10.57 -2.86
N LEU A 161 12.61 9.52 -2.76
CA LEU A 161 12.34 8.59 -3.86
C LEU A 161 11.71 9.31 -5.06
N THR A 162 12.18 8.98 -6.27
CA THR A 162 11.59 9.41 -7.55
C THR A 162 11.03 8.21 -8.32
N PRO A 163 10.01 8.39 -9.17
CA PRO A 163 9.53 7.33 -10.05
C PRO A 163 10.64 6.79 -10.98
N ALA A 164 11.53 7.66 -11.49
CA ALA A 164 12.66 7.23 -12.32
C ALA A 164 13.50 6.15 -11.63
N GLU A 165 13.82 6.30 -10.35
CA GLU A 165 14.56 5.31 -9.60
C GLU A 165 13.85 3.94 -9.53
N VAL A 166 12.52 3.92 -9.60
CA VAL A 166 11.71 2.70 -9.55
C VAL A 166 11.59 2.04 -10.93
N PHE A 167 11.47 2.85 -11.99
CA PHE A 167 11.08 2.38 -13.32
C PHE A 167 12.21 2.34 -14.35
N GLU A 168 13.34 3.02 -14.17
CA GLU A 168 14.40 3.13 -15.18
C GLU A 168 15.10 1.82 -15.56
N ASN A 169 15.08 0.82 -14.68
CA ASN A 169 15.78 -0.44 -14.90
C ASN A 169 14.82 -1.60 -15.29
N LEU A 170 13.64 -1.28 -15.80
CA LEU A 170 12.60 -2.25 -16.14
C LEU A 170 12.50 -2.51 -17.64
#